data_6a7b00b25ad92d98990b6fce6a2c9992
#
_entry.id   6a7b00b25ad92d98990b6fce6a2c9992
#
_cell.length_a   1.000
_cell.length_b   1.000
_cell.length_c   1.000
_cell.angle_alpha   90.00
_cell.angle_beta   90.00
_cell.angle_gamma   90.00
#
_symmetry.space_group_name_H-M   'P 1'
#
loop_
_entity.id
_entity.type
_entity.pdbx_description
1 polymer ?
#
loop_
_entity_poly.entity_id
_entity_poly.type
_entity_poly.pdbx_seq_one_letter_code
_entity_poly.pdbx_strand_id
1 'polypeptide(L)'
;MTAQPKKMLIINILDILRRYSDAEHRLSQKDIMDILRTEYDMHVERKAIRRNILSLMECGYEIEYSESVRMVPNRVSGELEESYIWSDFYLVRDFTDAELRL
;
A
#
# COMPACT_ATOMS: atom_id res chain seq x y z
N MET A 1 0.48 -4.85 -24.76
CA MET A 1 1.36 -4.33 -23.70
C MET A 1 1.78 -5.45 -22.78
N THR A 2 3.04 -5.50 -22.45
CA THR A 2 3.56 -6.56 -21.58
C THR A 2 3.36 -6.20 -20.11
N ALA A 3 2.93 -7.16 -19.29
CA ALA A 3 2.77 -6.95 -17.86
C ALA A 3 4.11 -6.58 -17.21
N GLN A 4 4.06 -5.75 -16.19
CA GLN A 4 5.25 -5.37 -15.44
C GLN A 4 5.84 -6.56 -14.68
N PRO A 5 7.17 -6.69 -14.61
CA PRO A 5 7.79 -7.71 -13.76
C PRO A 5 7.38 -7.53 -12.30
N LYS A 6 7.22 -8.64 -11.59
CA LYS A 6 6.83 -8.59 -10.16
C LYS A 6 7.81 -7.80 -9.31
N LYS A 7 9.08 -7.80 -9.65
CA LYS A 7 10.10 -7.03 -8.91
C LYS A 7 9.88 -5.53 -8.99
N MET A 8 9.08 -5.07 -9.96
CA MET A 8 8.74 -3.65 -10.09
C MET A 8 7.58 -3.24 -9.18
N LEU A 9 6.94 -4.19 -8.50
CA LEU A 9 5.76 -3.91 -7.71
C LEU A 9 6.00 -2.85 -6.63
N ILE A 10 7.11 -2.96 -5.91
CA ILE A 10 7.41 -2.01 -4.84
C ILE A 10 7.60 -0.59 -5.38
N ILE A 11 8.26 -0.46 -6.52
CA ILE A 11 8.47 0.84 -7.17
C ILE A 11 7.14 1.41 -7.65
N ASN A 12 6.30 0.57 -8.23
CA ASN A 12 5.00 1.00 -8.73
C ASN A 12 4.07 1.42 -7.60
N ILE A 13 4.09 0.72 -6.48
CA ILE A 13 3.30 1.12 -5.30
C ILE A 13 3.78 2.47 -4.78
N LEU A 14 5.09 2.67 -4.70
CA LEU A 14 5.64 3.96 -4.26
C LEU A 14 5.21 5.09 -5.20
N ASP A 15 5.26 4.84 -6.51
CA ASP A 15 4.82 5.82 -7.51
C ASP A 15 3.34 6.16 -7.35
N ILE A 16 2.50 5.15 -7.12
CA ILE A 16 1.07 5.35 -6.89
C ILE A 16 0.84 6.23 -5.65
N LEU A 17 1.54 5.92 -4.56
CA LEU A 17 1.41 6.71 -3.33
C LEU A 17 1.87 8.16 -3.54
N ARG A 18 2.92 8.37 -4.32
CA ARG A 18 3.39 9.73 -4.63
C ARG A 18 2.41 10.53 -5.47
N ARG A 19 1.78 9.87 -6.44
CA ARG A 19 0.93 10.55 -7.42
C ARG A 19 -0.50 10.72 -6.96
N TYR A 20 -1.02 9.77 -6.21
CA TYR A 20 -2.45 9.70 -5.92
C TYR A 20 -2.81 9.88 -4.44
N SER A 21 -1.83 9.89 -3.54
CA SER A 21 -2.15 9.98 -2.12
C SER A 21 -1.57 11.23 -1.46
N ASP A 22 -2.31 11.72 -0.48
CA ASP A 22 -1.90 12.75 0.47
C ASP A 22 -2.80 12.65 1.71
N ALA A 23 -2.63 13.54 2.67
CA ALA A 23 -3.40 13.49 3.91
C ALA A 23 -4.91 13.62 3.69
N GLU A 24 -5.31 14.27 2.59
CA GLU A 24 -6.71 14.48 2.26
C GLU A 24 -7.25 13.43 1.28
N HIS A 25 -6.35 12.73 0.57
CA HIS A 25 -6.69 11.72 -0.42
C HIS A 25 -5.97 10.43 -0.08
N ARG A 26 -6.61 9.61 0.72
CA ARG A 26 -6.02 8.36 1.18
C ARG A 26 -6.50 7.20 0.33
N LEU A 27 -5.62 6.23 0.14
CA LEU A 27 -5.89 5.08 -0.72
C LEU A 27 -6.16 3.83 0.11
N SER A 28 -7.20 3.09 -0.26
CA SER A 28 -7.44 1.77 0.31
C SER A 28 -6.55 0.75 -0.41
N GLN A 29 -6.49 -0.47 0.12
CA GLN A 29 -5.80 -1.56 -0.58
C GLN A 29 -6.43 -1.80 -1.94
N LYS A 30 -7.77 -1.74 -2.01
CA LYS A 30 -8.49 -1.91 -3.26
C LYS A 30 -8.13 -0.84 -4.27
N ASP A 31 -8.03 0.41 -3.83
CA ASP A 31 -7.63 1.52 -4.71
C ASP A 31 -6.27 1.25 -5.33
N ILE A 32 -5.31 0.81 -4.52
CA ILE A 32 -3.96 0.51 -5.00
C ILE A 32 -4.01 -0.67 -5.99
N MET A 33 -4.78 -1.71 -5.67
CA MET A 33 -4.95 -2.86 -6.56
C MET A 33 -5.55 -2.45 -7.91
N ASP A 34 -6.56 -1.60 -7.89
CA ASP A 34 -7.22 -1.14 -9.11
C ASP A 34 -6.29 -0.31 -9.98
N ILE A 35 -5.50 0.57 -9.36
CA ILE A 35 -4.52 1.39 -10.10
C ILE A 35 -3.43 0.51 -10.70
N LEU A 36 -2.94 -0.46 -9.95
CA LEU A 36 -1.95 -1.41 -10.46
C LEU A 36 -2.49 -2.18 -11.67
N ARG A 37 -3.74 -2.61 -11.60
CA ARG A 37 -4.36 -3.34 -12.69
C ARG A 37 -4.56 -2.46 -13.92
N THR A 38 -5.05 -1.24 -13.73
CA THR A 38 -5.42 -0.38 -14.87
C THR A 38 -4.25 0.36 -15.47
N GLU A 39 -3.27 0.79 -14.68
CA GLU A 39 -2.16 1.60 -15.17
C GLU A 39 -0.86 0.83 -15.36
N TYR A 40 -0.68 -0.28 -14.66
CA TYR A 40 0.57 -1.04 -14.70
C TYR A 40 0.38 -2.46 -15.22
N ASP A 41 -0.86 -2.85 -15.52
CA ASP A 41 -1.19 -4.21 -15.97
C ASP A 41 -0.66 -5.26 -14.98
N MET A 42 -0.81 -4.98 -13.69
CA MET A 42 -0.39 -5.89 -12.61
C MET A 42 -1.59 -6.36 -11.80
N HIS A 43 -1.71 -7.67 -11.67
CA HIS A 43 -2.73 -8.30 -10.84
C HIS A 43 -2.05 -8.85 -9.60
N VAL A 44 -2.33 -8.23 -8.45
CA VAL A 44 -1.66 -8.58 -7.20
C VAL A 44 -2.68 -8.81 -6.09
N GLU A 45 -2.28 -9.59 -5.11
CA GLU A 45 -3.10 -9.87 -3.94
C GLU A 45 -2.86 -8.83 -2.86
N ARG A 46 -3.82 -8.69 -1.95
CA ARG A 46 -3.72 -7.75 -0.83
C ARG A 46 -2.48 -7.97 0.02
N LYS A 47 -2.10 -9.23 0.23
CA LYS A 47 -0.90 -9.57 1.00
C LYS A 47 0.36 -8.99 0.37
N ALA A 48 0.43 -9.00 -0.95
CA ALA A 48 1.58 -8.43 -1.66
C ALA A 48 1.66 -6.92 -1.47
N ILE A 49 0.52 -6.24 -1.48
CA ILE A 49 0.49 -4.80 -1.25
C ILE A 49 0.97 -4.47 0.15
N ARG A 50 0.43 -5.13 1.16
CA ARG A 50 0.84 -4.91 2.55
C ARG A 50 2.33 -5.16 2.75
N ARG A 51 2.82 -6.27 2.20
CA ARG A 51 4.23 -6.64 2.31
C ARG A 51 5.15 -5.60 1.68
N ASN A 52 4.77 -5.08 0.53
CA ASN A 52 5.57 -4.06 -0.15
C ASN A 52 5.51 -2.71 0.56
N ILE A 53 4.37 -2.36 1.13
CA ILE A 53 4.26 -1.14 1.93
C ILE A 53 5.16 -1.24 3.17
N LEU A 54 5.18 -2.40 3.83
CA LEU A 54 6.09 -2.64 4.95
C LEU A 54 7.54 -2.48 4.52
N SER A 55 7.91 -3.00 3.37
CA SER A 55 9.27 -2.88 2.85
C SER A 55 9.63 -1.42 2.58
N LEU A 56 8.71 -0.63 2.06
CA LEU A 56 8.93 0.80 1.86
C LEU A 56 9.15 1.52 3.19
N MET A 57 8.39 1.19 4.21
CA MET A 57 8.57 1.75 5.54
C MET A 57 9.95 1.41 6.10
N GLU A 58 10.38 0.16 5.91
CA GLU A 58 11.71 -0.27 6.34
C GLU A 58 12.83 0.45 5.61
N CYS A 59 12.57 0.87 4.38
CA CYS A 59 13.52 1.65 3.60
C CYS A 59 13.54 3.14 4.00
N GLY A 60 12.66 3.56 4.90
CA GLY A 60 12.65 4.93 5.39
C GLY A 60 11.52 5.80 4.88
N TYR A 61 10.65 5.27 4.05
CA TYR A 61 9.47 6.02 3.59
C TYR A 61 8.43 6.08 4.70
N GLU A 62 7.93 7.27 4.97
CA GLU A 62 6.92 7.45 5.99
C GLU A 62 5.54 7.32 5.36
N ILE A 63 4.85 6.24 5.65
CA ILE A 63 3.54 5.94 5.12
C ILE A 63 2.57 5.82 6.29
N GLU A 64 1.55 6.68 6.29
CA GLU A 64 0.51 6.63 7.30
C GLU A 64 -0.60 5.70 6.83
N TYR A 65 -1.26 5.05 7.79
CA TYR A 65 -2.37 4.15 7.50
C TYR A 65 -3.27 4.02 8.72
N SER A 66 -4.48 3.52 8.49
CA SER A 66 -5.42 3.16 9.55
C SER A 66 -5.42 1.66 9.72
N GLU A 67 -5.61 1.20 10.94
CA GLU A 67 -5.73 -0.21 11.24
C GLU A 67 -7.07 -0.47 11.90
N SER A 68 -7.82 -1.44 11.38
CA SER A 68 -9.07 -1.87 11.97
C SER A 68 -9.00 -3.36 12.28
N VAL A 69 -9.79 -3.79 13.27
CA VAL A 69 -9.85 -5.19 13.66
C VAL A 69 -11.19 -5.77 13.19
N ARG A 70 -11.12 -6.92 12.57
CA ARG A 70 -12.30 -7.66 12.13
C ARG A 70 -12.22 -9.08 12.66
N MET A 71 -13.35 -9.61 13.13
CA MET A 71 -13.41 -11.01 13.53
C MET A 71 -13.71 -11.86 12.29
N VAL A 72 -12.84 -12.81 12.00
CA VAL A 72 -12.99 -13.70 10.85
C VAL A 72 -12.89 -15.16 11.31
N PRO A 73 -13.62 -16.09 10.67
CA PRO A 73 -13.52 -17.51 11.01
C PRO A 73 -12.15 -18.07 10.63
N ASN A 74 -11.58 -18.84 11.54
CA ASN A 74 -10.38 -19.60 11.25
C ASN A 74 -10.74 -20.75 10.31
N ARG A 75 -9.95 -20.99 9.28
CA ARG A 75 -10.23 -22.01 8.28
C ARG A 75 -10.14 -23.44 8.84
N VAL A 76 -9.35 -23.62 9.89
CA VAL A 76 -9.11 -24.94 10.47
C VAL A 76 -10.06 -25.22 11.62
N SER A 77 -10.14 -24.30 12.59
CA SER A 77 -10.93 -24.51 13.81
C SER A 77 -12.37 -24.01 13.70
N GLY A 78 -12.62 -23.08 12.77
CA GLY A 78 -13.92 -22.43 12.67
C GLY A 78 -14.20 -21.37 13.72
N GLU A 79 -13.28 -21.18 14.64
CA GLU A 79 -13.40 -20.17 15.68
C GLU A 79 -13.08 -18.80 15.12
N LEU A 80 -13.68 -17.75 15.71
CA LEU A 80 -13.41 -16.39 15.29
C LEU A 80 -12.06 -15.92 15.79
N GLU A 81 -11.29 -15.32 14.89
CA GLU A 81 -9.99 -14.75 15.18
C GLU A 81 -9.96 -13.28 14.82
N GLU A 82 -9.11 -12.51 15.48
CA GLU A 82 -8.88 -11.12 15.11
C GLU A 82 -8.06 -11.05 13.82
N SER A 83 -8.54 -10.27 12.88
CA SER A 83 -7.80 -9.97 11.65
C SER A 83 -7.60 -8.47 11.57
N TYR A 84 -6.36 -8.05 11.38
CA TYR A 84 -6.00 -6.64 11.31
C TYR A 84 -5.94 -6.20 9.86
N ILE A 85 -6.74 -5.20 9.54
CA ILE A 85 -6.87 -4.69 8.18
C ILE A 85 -6.28 -3.30 8.11
N TRP A 86 -5.35 -3.11 7.19
CA TRP A 86 -4.74 -1.82 6.93
C TRP A 86 -5.44 -1.13 5.78
N SER A 87 -5.69 0.14 5.92
CA SER A 87 -6.34 0.95 4.89
C SER A 87 -5.92 2.41 5.05
N ASP A 88 -6.46 3.27 4.19
CA ASP A 88 -6.26 4.72 4.27
C ASP A 88 -4.78 5.09 4.23
N PHE A 89 -4.08 4.54 3.25
CA PHE A 89 -2.65 4.78 3.07
C PHE A 89 -2.39 6.13 2.42
N TYR A 90 -1.39 6.83 2.92
CA TYR A 90 -0.84 7.95 2.18
C TYR A 90 0.62 8.13 2.52
N LEU A 91 1.37 8.66 1.56
CA LEU A 91 2.79 8.93 1.74
C LEU A 91 2.95 10.31 2.35
N VAL A 92 3.60 10.35 3.51
CA VAL A 92 3.95 11.62 4.14
C VAL A 92 5.18 12.17 3.43
N ARG A 93 5.16 13.46 3.10
CA ARG A 93 6.32 14.10 2.45
C ARG A 93 7.38 14.37 3.50
N ASP A 94 8.49 13.67 3.41
CA ASP A 94 9.57 13.81 4.37
C ASP A 94 10.36 15.10 4.24
N PHE A 95 10.31 15.68 3.03
CA PHE A 95 11.13 16.85 2.75
C PHE A 95 10.27 18.07 2.44
N THR A 96 10.58 19.17 3.10
CA THR A 96 10.05 20.48 2.71
C THR A 96 10.86 20.97 1.51
N ASP A 97 10.34 21.98 0.81
CA ASP A 97 11.08 22.58 -0.30
C ASP A 97 12.44 23.11 0.15
N ALA A 98 12.50 23.64 1.37
CA ALA A 98 13.76 24.14 1.91
C ALA A 98 14.80 23.03 2.09
N GLU A 99 14.36 21.85 2.53
CA GLU A 99 15.25 20.71 2.70
C GLU A 99 15.75 20.19 1.37
N LEU A 100 14.93 20.22 0.34
CA LEU A 100 15.29 19.76 -0.98
C LEU A 100 16.31 20.67 -1.67
N ARG A 101 16.45 21.90 -1.18
CA ARG A 101 17.38 22.88 -1.76
C ARG A 101 18.79 22.80 -1.18
N LEU A 102 19.01 21.91 -0.28
CA LEU A 102 20.35 21.71 0.28
C LEU A 102 21.37 21.24 -0.77
#